data_af564acd33004534d2e5bdee7e2ad334
#
_entry.id   af564acd33004534d2e5bdee7e2ad334
#
_cell.length_a   1.000
_cell.length_b   1.000
_cell.length_c   1.000
_cell.angle_alpha   90.00
_cell.angle_beta   90.00
_cell.angle_gamma   90.00
#
_symmetry.space_group_name_H-M   'P 1'
#
loop_
_entity.id
_entity.type
_entity.pdbx_description
1 polymer ?
#
loop_
_entity_poly.entity_id
_entity_poly.type
_entity_poly.pdbx_seq_one_letter_code
_entity_poly.pdbx_strand_id
1 'polypeptide(L)'
;MEANSSIKLKPVTKNDALFLYNLLKTRDPLANISHKKMPSYDEHVNFVLSNPYTVWYIIEYEVKKIGSIYLSKQDEIGISLVDNSLYDKIGKSIIKLLIKNNPRKRYLAKVSPQNKKLQNFFVKNGFTGLEHTYQIIVENES
;
A
#
# COMPACT_ATOMS: atom_id res chain seq x y z
N MET A 1 -23.28 3.25 14.92
CA MET A 1 -21.85 2.94 15.09
C MET A 1 -21.11 3.14 13.77
N GLU A 2 -20.05 3.85 13.83
CA GLU A 2 -19.27 4.17 12.65
C GLU A 2 -18.48 2.98 12.16
N ALA A 3 -18.41 2.78 10.84
CA ALA A 3 -17.65 1.67 10.26
C ALA A 3 -16.16 1.74 10.65
N ASN A 4 -15.60 2.96 10.80
CA ASN A 4 -14.20 3.13 11.15
C ASN A 4 -13.86 2.71 12.57
N SER A 5 -14.85 2.54 13.48
CA SER A 5 -14.58 2.07 14.83
C SER A 5 -14.10 0.61 14.85
N SER A 6 -14.36 -0.13 13.77
CA SER A 6 -13.94 -1.52 13.62
C SER A 6 -12.59 -1.68 12.94
N ILE A 7 -11.98 -0.57 12.51
CA ILE A 7 -10.73 -0.58 11.76
C ILE A 7 -9.57 -0.31 12.71
N LYS A 8 -8.54 -1.15 12.65
CA LYS A 8 -7.32 -0.96 13.43
C LYS A 8 -6.10 -1.06 12.53
N LEU A 9 -5.11 -0.23 12.81
CA LEU A 9 -3.81 -0.27 12.16
C LEU A 9 -2.81 -0.82 13.17
N LYS A 10 -2.30 -2.01 12.91
CA LYS A 10 -1.33 -2.66 13.79
C LYS A 10 0.03 -2.68 13.16
N PRO A 11 1.09 -2.26 13.86
CA PRO A 11 2.44 -2.29 13.29
C PRO A 11 2.80 -3.69 12.78
N VAL A 12 3.42 -3.73 11.61
CA VAL A 12 3.89 -4.99 11.02
C VAL A 12 4.95 -5.60 11.91
N THR A 13 4.87 -6.91 12.10
CA THR A 13 5.88 -7.69 12.80
C THR A 13 6.35 -8.83 11.90
N LYS A 14 7.40 -9.52 12.33
CA LYS A 14 7.89 -10.70 11.64
C LYS A 14 6.79 -11.72 11.36
N ASN A 15 5.83 -11.83 12.28
CA ASN A 15 4.73 -12.80 12.15
C ASN A 15 3.77 -12.47 11.02
N ASP A 16 3.83 -11.28 10.46
CA ASP A 16 2.97 -10.84 9.38
C ASP A 16 3.55 -11.12 7.99
N ALA A 17 4.77 -11.64 7.93
CA ALA A 17 5.47 -11.81 6.65
C ALA A 17 4.70 -12.67 5.66
N LEU A 18 4.09 -13.78 6.11
CA LEU A 18 3.34 -14.65 5.22
C LEU A 18 2.08 -13.97 4.68
N PHE A 19 1.36 -13.26 5.53
CA PHE A 19 0.18 -12.51 5.08
C PHE A 19 0.57 -11.47 4.02
N LEU A 20 1.64 -10.73 4.28
CA LEU A 20 2.12 -9.71 3.35
C LEU A 20 2.60 -10.33 2.03
N TYR A 21 3.26 -11.47 2.10
CA TYR A 21 3.70 -12.18 0.91
C TYR A 21 2.52 -12.63 0.05
N ASN A 22 1.51 -13.20 0.68
CA ASN A 22 0.30 -13.62 -0.04
C ASN A 22 -0.46 -12.44 -0.62
N LEU A 23 -0.50 -11.32 0.10
CA LEU A 23 -1.11 -10.09 -0.39
C LEU A 23 -0.40 -9.60 -1.64
N LEU A 24 0.93 -9.65 -1.64
CA LEU A 24 1.73 -9.26 -2.80
C LEU A 24 1.48 -10.18 -3.99
N LYS A 25 1.34 -11.49 -3.76
CA LYS A 25 1.10 -12.48 -4.83
C LYS A 25 -0.24 -12.27 -5.51
N THR A 26 -1.27 -11.88 -4.75
CA THR A 26 -2.61 -11.69 -5.29
C THR A 26 -2.82 -10.31 -5.88
N ARG A 27 -1.81 -9.45 -5.77
CA ARG A 27 -1.88 -8.10 -6.27
C ARG A 27 -2.03 -8.09 -7.78
N ASP A 28 -2.95 -7.27 -8.29
CA ASP A 28 -3.15 -7.08 -9.71
C ASP A 28 -1.82 -6.61 -10.34
N PRO A 29 -1.35 -7.25 -11.41
CA PRO A 29 -0.15 -6.77 -12.12
C PRO A 29 -0.22 -5.30 -12.51
N LEU A 30 -1.42 -4.77 -12.78
CA LEU A 30 -1.60 -3.35 -13.11
C LEU A 30 -1.33 -2.44 -11.92
N ALA A 31 -1.34 -2.97 -10.71
CA ALA A 31 -1.02 -2.19 -9.53
C ALA A 31 0.48 -2.00 -9.34
N ASN A 32 1.31 -2.79 -10.00
CA ASN A 32 2.76 -2.69 -9.88
C ASN A 32 3.27 -1.54 -10.74
N ILE A 33 4.09 -0.69 -10.15
CA ILE A 33 4.72 0.42 -10.85
C ILE A 33 6.16 0.10 -11.26
N SER A 34 6.63 -1.09 -10.94
CA SER A 34 7.96 -1.55 -11.37
C SER A 34 7.80 -2.93 -12.00
N HIS A 35 8.72 -3.27 -12.91
CA HIS A 35 8.71 -4.55 -13.64
C HIS A 35 9.48 -5.64 -12.91
N LYS A 36 9.56 -5.55 -11.61
CA LYS A 36 10.30 -6.54 -10.83
C LYS A 36 9.50 -7.83 -10.74
N LYS A 37 10.22 -8.93 -10.81
CA LYS A 37 9.64 -10.25 -10.57
C LYS A 37 9.22 -10.37 -9.11
N MET A 38 8.26 -11.25 -8.86
CA MET A 38 7.87 -11.60 -7.51
C MET A 38 9.09 -12.10 -6.75
N PRO A 39 9.43 -11.53 -5.59
CA PRO A 39 10.56 -12.02 -4.81
C PRO A 39 10.27 -13.42 -4.24
N SER A 40 11.32 -14.13 -3.87
CA SER A 40 11.14 -15.37 -3.12
C SER A 40 10.61 -15.05 -1.72
N TYR A 41 10.07 -16.06 -1.04
CA TYR A 41 9.58 -15.84 0.32
C TYR A 41 10.71 -15.36 1.24
N ASP A 42 11.90 -15.95 1.12
CA ASP A 42 13.03 -15.55 1.97
C ASP A 42 13.47 -14.11 1.71
N GLU A 43 13.49 -13.70 0.45
CA GLU A 43 13.78 -12.31 0.10
C GLU A 43 12.75 -11.37 0.70
N HIS A 44 11.47 -11.77 0.66
CA HIS A 44 10.38 -10.97 1.21
C HIS A 44 10.48 -10.86 2.73
N VAL A 45 10.80 -11.96 3.42
CA VAL A 45 11.00 -11.93 4.88
C VAL A 45 12.11 -10.95 5.23
N ASN A 46 13.22 -11.00 4.50
CA ASN A 46 14.33 -10.06 4.74
C ASN A 46 13.91 -8.62 4.51
N PHE A 47 13.09 -8.38 3.50
CA PHE A 47 12.54 -7.05 3.24
C PHE A 47 11.69 -6.55 4.41
N VAL A 48 10.80 -7.41 4.92
CA VAL A 48 9.95 -7.06 6.06
C VAL A 48 10.80 -6.71 7.28
N LEU A 49 11.84 -7.51 7.54
CA LEU A 49 12.71 -7.31 8.70
C LEU A 49 13.62 -6.09 8.57
N SER A 50 13.79 -5.54 7.37
CA SER A 50 14.70 -4.41 7.13
C SER A 50 14.12 -3.06 7.52
N ASN A 51 12.88 -2.98 7.97
CA ASN A 51 12.18 -1.72 8.28
C ASN A 51 12.23 -0.75 7.09
N PRO A 52 11.67 -1.15 5.93
CA PRO A 52 11.84 -0.36 4.71
C PRO A 52 11.05 0.95 4.69
N TYR A 53 10.09 1.11 5.59
CA TYR A 53 9.19 2.27 5.61
C TYR A 53 9.26 3.00 6.94
N THR A 54 8.81 4.26 6.96
CA THR A 54 8.68 5.00 8.21
C THR A 54 7.72 4.30 9.16
N VAL A 55 6.56 3.92 8.63
CA VAL A 55 5.60 3.05 9.35
C VAL A 55 4.99 2.08 8.36
N TRP A 56 4.65 0.92 8.86
CA TRP A 56 4.01 -0.13 8.06
C TRP A 56 3.00 -0.83 8.96
N TYR A 57 1.74 -0.84 8.53
CA TYR A 57 0.65 -1.41 9.32
C TYR A 57 -0.05 -2.54 8.60
N ILE A 58 -0.47 -3.54 9.37
CA ILE A 58 -1.51 -4.46 8.96
C ILE A 58 -2.85 -3.78 9.25
N ILE A 59 -3.76 -3.83 8.31
CA ILE A 59 -5.10 -3.29 8.48
C ILE A 59 -6.01 -4.41 8.94
N GLU A 60 -6.64 -4.23 10.11
CA GLU A 60 -7.67 -5.14 10.60
C GLU A 60 -9.03 -4.47 10.50
N TYR A 61 -10.00 -5.22 10.03
CA TYR A 61 -11.37 -4.77 9.96
C TYR A 61 -12.26 -5.89 10.48
N GLU A 62 -13.01 -5.60 11.52
CA GLU A 62 -13.82 -6.59 12.22
C GLU A 62 -12.98 -7.82 12.59
N VAL A 63 -11.82 -7.57 13.19
CA VAL A 63 -10.87 -8.58 13.70
C VAL A 63 -10.16 -9.37 12.62
N LYS A 64 -10.43 -9.11 11.33
CA LYS A 64 -9.77 -9.81 10.22
C LYS A 64 -8.70 -8.94 9.60
N LYS A 65 -7.59 -9.55 9.22
CA LYS A 65 -6.55 -8.87 8.44
C LYS A 65 -7.05 -8.70 7.01
N ILE A 66 -7.19 -7.49 6.54
CA ILE A 66 -7.74 -7.19 5.22
C ILE A 66 -6.75 -6.50 4.28
N GLY A 67 -5.57 -6.16 4.75
CA GLY A 67 -4.60 -5.52 3.89
C GLY A 67 -3.46 -4.91 4.67
N SER A 68 -2.71 -4.05 3.99
CA SER A 68 -1.63 -3.30 4.61
C SER A 68 -1.58 -1.89 4.07
N ILE A 69 -0.98 -1.01 4.85
CA ILE A 69 -0.76 0.38 4.47
C ILE A 69 0.58 0.82 5.06
N TYR A 70 1.33 1.61 4.31
CA TYR A 70 2.60 2.14 4.79
C TYR A 70 2.76 3.60 4.46
N LEU A 71 3.66 4.24 5.16
CA LEU A 71 4.16 5.57 4.83
C LEU A 71 5.66 5.44 4.64
N SER A 72 6.13 5.76 3.44
CA SER A 72 7.54 5.64 3.10
C SER A 72 8.35 6.76 3.75
N LYS A 73 9.67 6.69 3.63
CA LYS A 73 10.56 7.73 4.13
C LYS A 73 10.43 9.04 3.35
N GLN A 74 9.78 9.01 2.19
CA GLN A 74 9.46 10.21 1.40
C GLN A 74 8.00 10.62 1.57
N ASP A 75 7.32 10.12 2.59
CA ASP A 75 5.92 10.41 2.89
C ASP A 75 4.96 9.95 1.79
N GLU A 76 5.30 8.87 1.13
CA GLU A 76 4.45 8.24 0.13
C GLU A 76 3.59 7.17 0.79
N ILE A 77 2.29 7.21 0.53
CA ILE A 77 1.34 6.23 1.04
C ILE A 77 1.22 5.09 0.05
N GLY A 78 1.37 3.86 0.54
CA GLY A 78 1.04 2.67 -0.23
C GLY A 78 -0.01 1.86 0.50
N ILE A 79 -1.05 1.45 -0.21
CA ILE A 79 -2.16 0.69 0.37
C ILE A 79 -2.47 -0.51 -0.53
N SER A 80 -2.71 -1.67 0.09
CA SER A 80 -3.13 -2.88 -0.61
C SER A 80 -4.19 -3.57 0.23
N LEU A 81 -5.32 -3.88 -0.39
CA LEU A 81 -6.43 -4.58 0.28
C LEU A 81 -6.68 -5.91 -0.42
N VAL A 82 -7.12 -6.90 0.36
CA VAL A 82 -7.39 -8.25 -0.16
C VAL A 82 -8.58 -8.26 -1.14
N ASP A 83 -9.45 -7.26 -1.05
CA ASP A 83 -10.64 -7.17 -1.88
C ASP A 83 -10.78 -5.73 -2.37
N ASN A 84 -10.88 -5.55 -3.68
CA ASN A 84 -10.97 -4.21 -4.27
C ASN A 84 -12.21 -3.43 -3.81
N SER A 85 -13.30 -4.12 -3.46
CA SER A 85 -14.51 -3.45 -3.00
C SER A 85 -14.30 -2.71 -1.67
N LEU A 86 -13.29 -3.11 -0.90
CA LEU A 86 -13.00 -2.49 0.39
C LEU A 86 -12.48 -1.06 0.25
N TYR A 87 -11.87 -0.72 -0.89
CA TYR A 87 -11.40 0.66 -1.10
C TYR A 87 -12.56 1.65 -1.01
N ASP A 88 -13.67 1.34 -1.66
CA ASP A 88 -14.83 2.23 -1.63
C ASP A 88 -15.55 2.20 -0.28
N LYS A 89 -15.54 1.04 0.37
CA LYS A 89 -16.29 0.86 1.61
C LYS A 89 -15.60 1.50 2.82
N ILE A 90 -14.30 1.29 2.98
CA ILE A 90 -13.58 1.70 4.19
C ILE A 90 -12.24 2.40 3.91
N GLY A 91 -11.84 2.53 2.65
CA GLY A 91 -10.53 3.09 2.30
C GLY A 91 -10.30 4.49 2.85
N LYS A 92 -11.32 5.34 2.79
CA LYS A 92 -11.24 6.71 3.32
C LYS A 92 -10.91 6.70 4.80
N SER A 93 -11.56 5.82 5.57
CA SER A 93 -11.32 5.71 7.01
C SER A 93 -9.90 5.23 7.30
N ILE A 94 -9.38 4.31 6.48
CA ILE A 94 -8.01 3.82 6.63
C ILE A 94 -7.01 4.96 6.41
N ILE A 95 -7.19 5.74 5.34
CA ILE A 95 -6.31 6.89 5.06
C ILE A 95 -6.35 7.89 6.22
N LYS A 96 -7.53 8.18 6.74
CA LYS A 96 -7.68 9.11 7.87
C LYS A 96 -6.95 8.62 9.12
N LEU A 97 -7.00 7.32 9.39
CA LEU A 97 -6.27 6.76 10.53
C LEU A 97 -4.76 6.88 10.36
N LEU A 98 -4.26 6.61 9.15
CA LEU A 98 -2.84 6.76 8.89
C LEU A 98 -2.39 8.20 9.12
N ILE A 99 -3.16 9.15 8.59
CA ILE A 99 -2.85 10.59 8.73
C ILE A 99 -2.91 11.01 10.20
N LYS A 100 -3.91 10.55 10.93
CA LYS A 100 -4.05 10.88 12.34
C LYS A 100 -2.85 10.38 13.15
N ASN A 101 -2.38 9.17 12.86
CA ASN A 101 -1.28 8.56 13.59
C ASN A 101 0.08 9.12 13.16
N ASN A 102 0.17 9.69 11.96
CA ASN A 102 1.43 10.16 11.38
C ASN A 102 1.20 11.50 10.70
N PRO A 103 1.00 12.61 11.46
CA PRO A 103 0.70 13.90 10.85
C PRO A 103 1.87 14.45 10.04
N ARG A 104 1.56 14.90 8.83
CA ARG A 104 2.50 15.55 7.92
C ARG A 104 1.76 16.70 7.23
N LYS A 105 2.51 17.63 6.66
CA LYS A 105 1.93 18.70 5.87
C LYS A 105 1.50 18.23 4.50
N ARG A 106 2.13 17.15 3.99
CA ARG A 106 1.87 16.65 2.65
C ARG A 106 2.09 15.15 2.62
N TYR A 107 1.26 14.47 1.84
CA TYR A 107 1.40 13.04 1.56
C TYR A 107 1.40 12.85 0.06
N LEU A 108 2.17 11.89 -0.40
CA LEU A 108 2.23 11.50 -1.80
C LEU A 108 1.66 10.10 -1.95
N ALA A 109 1.32 9.73 -3.17
CA ALA A 109 0.97 8.35 -3.52
C ALA A 109 1.44 8.10 -4.93
N LYS A 110 2.13 6.98 -5.14
CA LYS A 110 2.57 6.56 -6.47
C LYS A 110 1.68 5.44 -6.94
N VAL A 111 1.09 5.61 -8.11
CA VAL A 111 0.12 4.65 -8.66
C VAL A 111 0.44 4.42 -10.12
N SER A 112 0.40 3.15 -10.54
CA SER A 112 0.57 2.80 -11.94
C SER A 112 -0.46 3.53 -12.80
N PRO A 113 -0.07 4.08 -13.97
CA PRO A 113 -1.04 4.74 -14.86
C PRO A 113 -2.12 3.79 -15.38
N GLN A 114 -1.90 2.48 -15.35
CA GLN A 114 -2.91 1.52 -15.74
C GLN A 114 -3.90 1.18 -14.61
N ASN A 115 -3.58 1.51 -13.37
CA ASN A 115 -4.45 1.21 -12.22
C ASN A 115 -5.44 2.34 -11.99
N LYS A 116 -6.47 2.39 -12.82
CA LYS A 116 -7.47 3.47 -12.76
C LYS A 116 -8.27 3.46 -11.47
N LYS A 117 -8.55 2.28 -10.94
CA LYS A 117 -9.32 2.17 -9.69
C LYS A 117 -8.59 2.85 -8.54
N LEU A 118 -7.31 2.59 -8.38
CA LEU A 118 -6.52 3.18 -7.30
C LEU A 118 -6.32 4.68 -7.51
N GLN A 119 -6.12 5.11 -8.76
CA GLN A 119 -6.06 6.54 -9.08
C GLN A 119 -7.34 7.25 -8.66
N ASN A 120 -8.50 6.68 -9.01
CA ASN A 120 -9.79 7.26 -8.65
C ASN A 120 -9.97 7.29 -7.14
N PHE A 121 -9.51 6.24 -6.45
CA PHE A 121 -9.58 6.20 -5.00
C PHE A 121 -8.83 7.37 -4.36
N PHE A 122 -7.62 7.63 -4.81
CA PHE A 122 -6.85 8.74 -4.24
C PHE A 122 -7.47 10.09 -4.60
N VAL A 123 -7.93 10.28 -5.84
CA VAL A 123 -8.59 11.52 -6.24
C VAL A 123 -9.85 11.78 -5.41
N LYS A 124 -10.66 10.76 -5.18
CA LYS A 124 -11.86 10.87 -4.34
C LYS A 124 -11.52 11.26 -2.91
N ASN A 125 -10.32 10.95 -2.46
CA ASN A 125 -9.88 11.25 -1.09
C ASN A 125 -9.04 12.54 -1.02
N GLY A 126 -9.13 13.38 -2.02
CA GLY A 126 -8.53 14.71 -2.00
C GLY A 126 -7.14 14.83 -2.57
N PHE A 127 -6.62 13.75 -3.15
CA PHE A 127 -5.31 13.80 -3.80
C PHE A 127 -5.46 14.39 -5.19
N THR A 128 -4.44 15.15 -5.63
CA THR A 128 -4.39 15.71 -6.97
C THR A 128 -3.18 15.17 -7.70
N GLY A 129 -3.29 15.09 -9.02
CA GLY A 129 -2.16 14.68 -9.85
C GLY A 129 -1.02 15.68 -9.71
N LEU A 130 0.20 15.17 -9.48
CA LEU A 130 1.37 16.01 -9.25
C LEU A 130 2.37 15.93 -10.38
N GLU A 131 2.69 14.72 -10.82
CA GLU A 131 3.72 14.50 -11.84
C GLU A 131 3.50 13.20 -12.57
N HIS A 132 4.17 13.07 -13.70
CA HIS A 132 4.19 11.83 -14.45
C HIS A 132 5.62 11.30 -14.46
N THR A 133 5.77 10.01 -14.22
CA THR A 133 7.06 9.34 -14.28
C THR A 133 7.11 8.46 -15.52
N TYR A 134 8.17 8.59 -16.29
CA TYR A 134 8.39 7.81 -17.50
C TYR A 134 9.65 6.99 -17.34
N GLN A 135 9.71 5.84 -17.99
CA GLN A 135 10.91 5.02 -17.97
C GLN A 135 11.23 4.51 -19.36
N ILE A 136 12.49 4.21 -19.57
CA ILE A 136 12.95 3.41 -20.70
C ILE A 136 13.83 2.31 -20.14
N ILE A 137 13.62 1.10 -20.63
CA ILE A 137 14.44 -0.03 -20.24
C ILE A 137 15.44 -0.26 -21.36
N VAL A 138 16.73 -0.18 -21.03
CA VAL A 138 17.79 -0.37 -22.02
C VAL A 138 18.35 -1.77 -21.81
N GLU A 139 18.18 -2.62 -22.81
CA GLU A 139 18.72 -3.98 -22.73
C GLU A 139 20.21 -3.95 -22.93
N ASN A 140 20.93 -4.70 -22.09
CA ASN A 140 22.35 -4.86 -22.27
C ASN A 140 22.61 -5.83 -23.39
N GLU A 141 23.37 -5.39 -24.39
CA GLU A 141 23.88 -6.26 -25.43
C GLU A 141 25.16 -6.85 -24.90
N SER A 142 25.13 -8.11 -24.55
CA SER A 142 26.33 -8.78 -24.08
C SER A 142 26.72 -9.91 -24.99
#